data_a64ad99746933182ee5f24057a13cc5d
#
_entry.id   a64ad99746933182ee5f24057a13cc5d
#
_cell.length_a   1.000
_cell.length_b   1.000
_cell.length_c   1.000
_cell.angle_alpha   90.00
_cell.angle_beta   90.00
_cell.angle_gamma   90.00
#
_symmetry.space_group_name_H-M   'P 1'
#
loop_
_entity.id
_entity.type
_entity.pdbx_description
1 polymer ?
#
loop_
_entity_poly.entity_id
_entity_poly.type
_entity_poly.pdbx_seq_one_letter_code
_entity_poly.pdbx_strand_id
1 'polypeptide(L)'
;MSGAGPVGEPALRRVLGQLEPSIEPRVAVLKITVAALMTTQWIARHLEVPADIDLVLTPGLCEGDLAVLQERFRAPVEKGPKDLREIPRHFGQKAAQLDYGRYSIEILAEINNAPRLAPNEVRAAAQYYQASGADIIDVGCTPGLAFPG
;
A
#
# COMPACT_ATOMS: atom_id res chain seq x y z
N MET A 1 17.25 -3.55 -3.65
CA MET A 1 16.55 -2.62 -4.57
C MET A 1 15.05 -2.85 -4.47
N SER A 2 14.24 -1.83 -4.28
CA SER A 2 12.79 -1.95 -4.12
C SER A 2 12.05 -1.30 -5.29
N GLY A 3 11.03 -1.97 -5.82
CA GLY A 3 10.24 -1.48 -6.96
C GLY A 3 9.02 -0.69 -6.50
N ALA A 4 8.80 0.48 -7.08
CA ALA A 4 7.63 1.31 -6.83
C ALA A 4 7.10 1.91 -8.14
N GLY A 5 5.80 2.24 -8.17
CA GLY A 5 5.26 3.17 -9.16
C GLY A 5 5.44 4.62 -8.70
N PRO A 6 5.27 5.60 -9.61
CA PRO A 6 5.50 7.01 -9.30
C PRO A 6 4.69 7.54 -8.10
N VAL A 7 3.49 7.05 -7.89
CA VAL A 7 2.60 7.49 -6.80
C VAL A 7 3.06 6.94 -5.44
N GLY A 8 3.60 5.72 -5.40
CA GLY A 8 4.04 5.08 -4.17
C GLY A 8 5.47 5.42 -3.73
N GLU A 9 6.26 6.03 -4.61
CA GLU A 9 7.68 6.32 -4.36
C GLU A 9 7.94 7.16 -3.11
N PRO A 10 7.23 8.27 -2.84
CA PRO A 10 7.50 9.10 -1.66
C PRO A 10 7.27 8.35 -0.35
N ALA A 11 6.20 7.55 -0.28
CA ALA A 11 5.91 6.73 0.89
C ALA A 11 6.96 5.64 1.09
N LEU A 12 7.36 4.95 0.02
CA LEU A 12 8.42 3.96 0.05
C LEU A 12 9.74 4.55 0.54
N ARG A 13 10.18 5.70 -0.01
CA ARG A 13 11.42 6.36 0.42
C ARG A 13 11.40 6.76 1.89
N ARG A 14 10.25 7.19 2.41
CA ARG A 14 10.10 7.52 3.83
C ARG A 14 10.26 6.30 4.73
N VAL A 15 9.72 5.16 4.34
CA VAL A 15 9.89 3.90 5.06
C VAL A 15 11.34 3.41 4.99
N LEU A 16 11.95 3.46 3.81
CA LEU A 16 13.34 3.04 3.61
C LEU A 16 14.34 3.91 4.38
N GLY A 17 14.03 5.18 4.59
CA GLY A 17 14.83 6.08 5.43
C GLY A 17 14.83 5.74 6.93
N GLN A 18 14.00 4.78 7.36
CA GLN A 18 13.96 4.27 8.74
C GLN A 18 14.76 2.97 8.91
N LEU A 19 15.33 2.44 7.84
CA LEU A 19 16.20 1.26 7.90
C LEU A 19 17.52 1.59 8.59
N GLU A 20 18.13 0.57 9.18
CA GLU A 20 19.46 0.70 9.77
C GLU A 20 20.51 1.14 8.73
N PRO A 21 21.53 1.91 9.15
CA PRO A 21 22.56 2.45 8.26
C PRO A 21 23.37 1.39 7.49
N SER A 22 23.33 0.13 7.95
CA SER A 22 23.97 -1.01 7.28
C SER A 22 23.24 -1.43 5.98
N ILE A 23 22.02 -0.96 5.78
CA ILE A 23 21.22 -1.24 4.60
C ILE A 23 21.15 0.02 3.73
N GLU A 24 21.73 -0.06 2.53
CA GLU A 24 21.69 1.02 1.54
C GLU A 24 20.56 0.77 0.52
N PRO A 25 19.35 1.32 0.74
CA PRO A 25 18.23 1.03 -0.13
C PRO A 25 18.32 1.81 -1.45
N ARG A 26 18.11 1.14 -2.56
CA ARG A 26 17.91 1.75 -3.88
C ARG A 26 16.49 1.50 -4.37
N VAL A 27 15.83 2.53 -4.86
CA VAL A 27 14.46 2.46 -5.38
C VAL A 27 14.48 2.48 -6.90
N ALA A 28 13.90 1.44 -7.50
CA ALA A 28 13.61 1.43 -8.94
C ALA A 28 12.18 1.93 -9.16
N VAL A 29 12.05 3.08 -9.78
CA VAL A 29 10.75 3.63 -10.17
C VAL A 29 10.44 3.16 -11.59
N LEU A 30 9.44 2.31 -11.72
CA LEU A 30 9.02 1.74 -12.99
C LEU A 30 7.81 2.49 -13.56
N LYS A 31 7.68 2.53 -14.88
CA LYS A 31 6.61 3.26 -15.59
C LYS A 31 5.26 2.53 -15.49
N ILE A 32 4.80 2.30 -14.28
CA ILE A 32 3.48 1.75 -13.97
C ILE A 32 2.88 2.52 -12.80
N THR A 33 1.66 2.97 -12.93
CA THR A 33 1.01 3.83 -11.93
C THR A 33 0.73 3.09 -10.63
N VAL A 34 0.30 1.83 -10.72
CA VAL A 34 -0.10 1.00 -9.58
C VAL A 34 0.86 -0.17 -9.43
N ALA A 35 1.69 -0.14 -8.39
CA ALA A 35 2.69 -1.19 -8.12
C ALA A 35 2.06 -2.59 -7.92
N ALA A 36 0.83 -2.66 -7.41
CA ALA A 36 0.10 -3.93 -7.24
C ALA A 36 -0.25 -4.64 -8.56
N LEU A 37 -0.19 -3.93 -9.69
CA LEU A 37 -0.44 -4.50 -11.02
C LEU A 37 0.84 -5.02 -11.69
N MET A 38 1.99 -4.91 -11.04
CA MET A 38 3.23 -5.48 -11.54
C MET A 38 3.18 -7.01 -11.49
N THR A 39 3.59 -7.64 -12.57
CA THR A 39 3.85 -9.08 -12.60
C THR A 39 5.34 -9.35 -12.71
N THR A 40 5.77 -10.55 -12.32
CA THR A 40 7.19 -10.94 -12.41
C THR A 40 7.71 -10.85 -13.85
N GLN A 41 6.92 -11.28 -14.85
CA GLN A 41 7.26 -11.16 -16.26
C GLN A 41 7.41 -9.70 -16.70
N TRP A 42 6.55 -8.82 -16.19
CA TRP A 42 6.63 -7.40 -16.51
C TRP A 42 7.88 -6.77 -15.90
N ILE A 43 8.19 -7.07 -14.63
CA ILE A 43 9.41 -6.63 -13.94
C ILE A 43 10.66 -7.13 -14.67
N ALA A 44 10.70 -8.41 -15.08
CA ALA A 44 11.83 -8.98 -15.81
C ALA A 44 12.16 -8.23 -17.11
N ARG A 45 11.17 -7.64 -17.76
CA ARG A 45 11.33 -6.90 -19.02
C ARG A 45 11.74 -5.43 -18.83
N HIS A 46 11.40 -4.82 -17.68
CA HIS A 46 11.50 -3.38 -17.49
C HIS A 46 12.50 -2.97 -16.40
N LEU A 47 12.94 -3.92 -15.56
CA LEU A 47 13.91 -3.65 -14.51
C LEU A 47 15.30 -4.11 -14.95
N GLU A 48 16.26 -3.20 -14.85
CA GLU A 48 17.68 -3.53 -14.90
C GLU A 48 18.25 -3.43 -13.48
N VAL A 49 18.94 -4.49 -13.07
CA VAL A 49 19.55 -4.59 -11.73
C VAL A 49 21.05 -4.42 -11.86
N PRO A 50 21.63 -3.36 -11.27
CA PRO A 50 23.09 -3.20 -11.21
C PRO A 50 23.78 -4.37 -10.51
N ALA A 51 25.04 -4.63 -10.89
CA ALA A 51 25.79 -5.79 -10.39
C ALA A 51 26.15 -5.70 -8.90
N ASP A 52 26.08 -4.51 -8.33
CA ASP A 52 26.39 -4.21 -6.93
C ASP A 52 25.15 -4.25 -6.03
N ILE A 53 24.06 -4.85 -6.49
CA ILE A 53 22.85 -5.09 -5.69
C ILE A 53 22.93 -6.49 -5.06
N ASP A 54 22.77 -6.55 -3.74
CA ASP A 54 22.79 -7.79 -2.97
C ASP A 54 21.42 -8.47 -2.85
N LEU A 55 20.33 -7.71 -2.97
CA LEU A 55 18.97 -8.21 -2.86
C LEU A 55 17.99 -7.35 -3.68
N VAL A 56 17.09 -8.00 -4.39
CA VAL A 56 15.94 -7.36 -5.06
C VAL A 56 14.67 -7.71 -4.31
N LEU A 57 13.95 -6.68 -3.84
CA LEU A 57 12.67 -6.84 -3.17
C LEU A 57 11.55 -6.40 -4.10
N THR A 58 10.65 -7.33 -4.47
CA THR A 58 9.48 -7.02 -5.29
C THR A 58 8.32 -6.50 -4.44
N PRO A 59 7.34 -5.76 -5.01
CA PRO A 59 6.12 -5.43 -4.29
C PRO A 59 5.40 -6.68 -3.78
N GLY A 60 4.88 -6.64 -2.55
CA GLY A 60 4.24 -7.81 -1.93
C GLY A 60 2.96 -8.28 -2.62
N LEU A 61 2.33 -7.44 -3.43
CA LEU A 61 1.17 -7.78 -4.25
C LEU A 61 1.55 -8.18 -5.69
N CYS A 62 2.85 -8.17 -6.03
CA CYS A 62 3.32 -8.63 -7.34
C CYS A 62 2.89 -10.07 -7.59
N GLU A 63 2.26 -10.31 -8.73
CA GLU A 63 1.81 -11.64 -9.17
C GLU A 63 2.84 -12.32 -10.07
N GLY A 64 2.81 -13.65 -10.08
CA GLY A 64 3.68 -14.50 -10.90
C GLY A 64 4.77 -15.21 -10.10
N ASP A 65 5.52 -16.06 -10.80
CA ASP A 65 6.60 -16.86 -10.23
C ASP A 65 7.89 -16.02 -10.11
N LEU A 66 8.49 -15.99 -8.94
CA LEU A 66 9.77 -15.33 -8.70
C LEU A 66 10.94 -15.99 -9.43
N ALA A 67 10.82 -17.26 -9.81
CA ALA A 67 11.84 -17.96 -10.59
C ALA A 67 12.20 -17.20 -11.87
N VAL A 68 11.22 -16.59 -12.53
CA VAL A 68 11.42 -15.75 -13.73
C VAL A 68 12.40 -14.59 -13.48
N LEU A 69 12.35 -13.99 -12.28
CA LEU A 69 13.24 -12.91 -11.90
C LEU A 69 14.59 -13.45 -11.42
N GLN A 70 14.59 -14.59 -10.72
CA GLN A 70 15.80 -15.22 -10.25
C GLN A 70 16.70 -15.71 -11.39
N GLU A 71 16.11 -16.18 -12.49
CA GLU A 71 16.84 -16.53 -13.72
C GLU A 71 17.41 -15.29 -14.43
N ARG A 72 16.74 -14.16 -14.32
CA ARG A 72 17.10 -12.91 -15.02
C ARG A 72 18.14 -12.10 -14.28
N PHE A 73 18.10 -12.08 -12.93
CA PHE A 73 18.95 -11.25 -12.09
C PHE A 73 19.99 -12.09 -11.34
N ARG A 74 21.17 -11.51 -11.15
CA ARG A 74 22.24 -12.15 -10.35
C ARG A 74 21.95 -12.11 -8.85
N ALA A 75 21.36 -10.99 -8.40
CA ALA A 75 20.99 -10.82 -7.01
C ALA A 75 19.80 -11.71 -6.65
N PRO A 76 19.76 -12.27 -5.43
CA PRO A 76 18.57 -12.94 -4.91
C PRO A 76 17.34 -12.05 -5.04
N VAL A 77 16.19 -12.66 -5.33
CA VAL A 77 14.90 -11.96 -5.45
C VAL A 77 13.97 -12.48 -4.39
N GLU A 78 13.42 -11.57 -3.61
CA GLU A 78 12.44 -11.89 -2.59
C GLU A 78 11.14 -11.10 -2.81
N LYS A 79 10.04 -11.68 -2.34
CA LYS A 79 8.76 -11.00 -2.32
C LYS A 79 8.67 -10.15 -1.06
N GLY A 80 8.49 -8.84 -1.23
CA GLY A 80 8.32 -7.92 -0.12
C GLY A 80 6.99 -8.09 0.61
N PRO A 81 6.80 -7.41 1.73
CA PRO A 81 5.54 -7.40 2.44
C PRO A 81 4.46 -6.65 1.63
N LYS A 82 3.20 -6.97 1.89
CA LYS A 82 2.06 -6.27 1.27
C LYS A 82 1.92 -4.84 1.75
N ASP A 83 2.27 -4.58 3.00
CA ASP A 83 2.27 -3.27 3.62
C ASP A 83 3.70 -2.72 3.68
N LEU A 84 3.93 -1.51 3.13
CA LEU A 84 5.24 -0.86 3.12
C LEU A 84 5.82 -0.71 4.54
N ARG A 85 5.00 -0.51 5.55
CA ARG A 85 5.42 -0.35 6.96
C ARG A 85 6.11 -1.59 7.51
N GLU A 86 5.87 -2.75 6.91
CA GLU A 86 6.47 -4.02 7.31
C GLU A 86 7.84 -4.27 6.66
N ILE A 87 8.31 -3.39 5.75
CA ILE A 87 9.63 -3.54 5.11
C ILE A 87 10.76 -3.60 6.15
N PRO A 88 10.83 -2.74 7.18
CA PRO A 88 11.87 -2.88 8.20
C PRO A 88 11.81 -4.22 8.94
N ARG A 89 10.59 -4.74 9.18
CA ARG A 89 10.41 -6.05 9.82
C ARG A 89 10.93 -7.20 8.96
N HIS A 90 10.85 -7.08 7.62
CA HIS A 90 11.45 -8.02 6.69
C HIS A 90 12.98 -8.15 6.89
N PHE A 91 13.63 -7.07 7.36
CA PHE A 91 15.05 -7.03 7.72
C PHE A 91 15.30 -7.21 9.23
N GLY A 92 14.38 -7.80 9.97
CA GLY A 92 14.52 -8.06 11.40
C GLY A 92 14.39 -6.85 12.33
N GLN A 93 13.94 -5.70 11.80
CA GLN A 93 13.75 -4.46 12.54
C GLN A 93 12.28 -4.26 12.96
N LYS A 94 11.98 -3.22 13.74
CA LYS A 94 10.59 -2.85 14.05
C LYS A 94 9.90 -2.31 12.80
N ALA A 95 8.58 -2.53 12.69
CA ALA A 95 7.79 -1.93 11.61
C ALA A 95 7.94 -0.40 11.59
N ALA A 96 7.93 0.18 10.38
CA ALA A 96 8.05 1.61 10.21
C ALA A 96 6.85 2.34 10.85
N GLN A 97 7.15 3.40 11.60
CA GLN A 97 6.13 4.32 12.07
C GLN A 97 5.90 5.38 11.00
N LEU A 98 4.75 5.32 10.35
CA LEU A 98 4.26 6.43 9.54
C LEU A 98 3.38 7.30 10.44
N ASP A 99 3.73 8.58 10.57
CA ASP A 99 2.91 9.56 11.29
C ASP A 99 1.56 9.74 10.58
N TYR A 100 0.61 8.87 10.89
CA TYR A 100 -0.79 9.10 10.54
C TYR A 100 -1.35 10.15 11.51
N GLY A 101 -2.06 11.14 10.96
CA GLY A 101 -2.72 12.17 11.76
C GLY A 101 -2.01 13.54 11.82
N ARG A 102 -0.86 13.70 11.16
CA ARG A 102 -0.20 15.02 11.01
C ARG A 102 -0.72 15.85 9.84
N TYR A 103 -1.60 15.30 9.04
CA TYR A 103 -2.14 15.98 7.86
C TYR A 103 -3.52 16.54 8.20
N SER A 104 -3.78 17.80 7.82
CA SER A 104 -5.12 18.41 7.84
C SER A 104 -6.00 17.86 6.73
N ILE A 105 -6.03 16.53 6.58
CA ILE A 105 -6.90 15.84 5.62
C ILE A 105 -8.10 15.33 6.39
N GLU A 106 -9.26 15.83 6.04
CA GLU A 106 -10.52 15.33 6.59
C GLU A 106 -10.82 13.93 6.04
N ILE A 107 -11.18 13.02 6.93
CA ILE A 107 -11.56 11.64 6.61
C ILE A 107 -13.07 11.59 6.49
N LEU A 108 -13.55 11.38 5.26
CA LEU A 108 -14.96 11.16 5.00
C LEU A 108 -15.25 9.65 5.00
N ALA A 109 -16.16 9.19 5.87
CA ALA A 109 -16.67 7.83 5.90
C ALA A 109 -18.09 7.77 5.36
N GLU A 110 -18.36 6.87 4.42
CA GLU A 110 -19.67 6.71 3.80
C GLU A 110 -20.44 5.53 4.40
N ILE A 111 -21.70 5.77 4.80
CA ILE A 111 -22.66 4.71 5.14
C ILE A 111 -23.41 4.32 3.87
N ASN A 112 -22.92 3.29 3.20
CA ASN A 112 -23.50 2.82 1.95
C ASN A 112 -24.91 2.23 2.14
N ASN A 113 -25.79 2.48 1.16
CA ASN A 113 -27.15 1.94 1.14
C ASN A 113 -27.99 2.27 2.40
N ALA A 114 -27.79 3.42 3.00
CA ALA A 114 -28.51 3.86 4.19
C ALA A 114 -30.05 3.69 4.12
N PRO A 115 -30.75 3.89 2.97
CA PRO A 115 -32.17 3.62 2.86
C PRO A 115 -32.59 2.16 3.10
N ARG A 116 -31.64 1.21 3.09
CA ARG A 116 -31.90 -0.21 3.37
C ARG A 116 -31.63 -0.60 4.83
N LEU A 117 -31.09 0.32 5.60
CA LEU A 117 -30.73 0.12 7.00
C LEU A 117 -31.83 0.69 7.91
N ALA A 118 -32.05 0.07 9.04
CA ALA A 118 -32.89 0.65 10.07
C ALA A 118 -32.21 1.89 10.69
N PRO A 119 -32.96 2.87 11.21
CA PRO A 119 -32.39 4.11 11.77
C PRO A 119 -31.35 3.88 12.89
N ASN A 120 -31.53 2.82 13.68
CA ASN A 120 -30.59 2.43 14.72
C ASN A 120 -29.27 1.86 14.15
N GLU A 121 -29.33 1.18 13.00
CA GLU A 121 -28.14 0.65 12.33
C GLU A 121 -27.32 1.79 11.69
N VAL A 122 -27.99 2.76 11.05
CA VAL A 122 -27.34 3.98 10.54
C VAL A 122 -26.63 4.73 11.67
N ARG A 123 -27.30 4.89 12.82
CA ARG A 123 -26.74 5.56 13.99
C ARG A 123 -25.52 4.81 14.55
N ALA A 124 -25.62 3.48 14.65
CA ALA A 124 -24.52 2.64 15.13
C ALA A 124 -23.30 2.70 14.19
N ALA A 125 -23.53 2.66 12.87
CA ALA A 125 -22.46 2.82 11.89
C ALA A 125 -21.79 4.20 11.98
N ALA A 126 -22.57 5.27 12.14
CA ALA A 126 -22.05 6.62 12.30
C ALA A 126 -21.18 6.74 13.56
N GLN A 127 -21.65 6.21 14.69
CA GLN A 127 -20.87 6.20 15.94
C GLN A 127 -19.57 5.40 15.81
N TYR A 128 -19.61 4.28 15.13
CA TYR A 128 -18.43 3.47 14.85
C TYR A 128 -17.40 4.23 14.01
N TYR A 129 -17.82 4.87 12.92
CA TYR A 129 -16.92 5.64 12.06
C TYR A 129 -16.35 6.85 12.79
N GLN A 130 -17.15 7.56 13.57
CA GLN A 130 -16.69 8.68 14.40
C GLN A 130 -15.62 8.22 15.41
N ALA A 131 -15.89 7.11 16.13
CA ALA A 131 -14.93 6.53 17.07
C ALA A 131 -13.65 6.01 16.39
N SER A 132 -13.73 5.67 15.10
CA SER A 132 -12.61 5.23 14.26
C SER A 132 -11.81 6.40 13.65
N GLY A 133 -12.21 7.66 13.91
CA GLY A 133 -11.48 8.84 13.48
C GLY A 133 -11.99 9.49 12.19
N ALA A 134 -13.22 9.23 11.77
CA ALA A 134 -13.84 9.96 10.69
C ALA A 134 -14.24 11.38 11.14
N ASP A 135 -13.89 12.37 10.32
CA ASP A 135 -14.24 13.78 10.54
C ASP A 135 -15.61 14.12 9.97
N ILE A 136 -15.97 13.45 8.85
CA ILE A 136 -17.24 13.64 8.15
C ILE A 136 -17.88 12.28 7.92
N ILE A 137 -19.19 12.19 8.13
CA ILE A 137 -19.98 11.00 7.83
C ILE A 137 -20.96 11.33 6.73
N ASP A 138 -20.80 10.67 5.57
CA ASP A 138 -21.71 10.73 4.46
C ASP A 138 -22.74 9.61 4.56
N VAL A 139 -24.03 9.97 4.43
CA VAL A 139 -25.12 9.00 4.43
C VAL A 139 -25.53 8.72 2.99
N GLY A 140 -24.91 7.69 2.43
CA GLY A 140 -25.07 7.31 1.02
C GLY A 140 -26.45 6.80 0.69
N CYS A 141 -27.02 7.35 -0.37
CA CYS A 141 -28.33 6.96 -0.90
C CYS A 141 -28.18 6.22 -2.24
N THR A 142 -29.04 5.24 -2.49
CA THR A 142 -29.16 4.68 -3.82
C THR A 142 -30.10 5.58 -4.63
N PRO A 143 -29.69 6.10 -5.80
CA PRO A 143 -30.55 6.93 -6.63
C PRO A 143 -31.88 6.24 -6.91
N GLY A 144 -33.00 6.97 -6.70
CA GLY A 144 -34.36 6.45 -6.94
C GLY A 144 -34.98 5.65 -5.78
N LEU A 145 -34.27 5.45 -4.67
CA LEU A 145 -34.86 4.86 -3.46
C LEU A 145 -35.18 5.97 -2.45
N ALA A 146 -36.42 6.01 -1.98
CA ALA A 146 -36.81 6.87 -0.86
C ALA A 146 -36.33 6.25 0.46
N PHE A 147 -36.04 7.10 1.44
CA PHE A 147 -35.88 6.64 2.79
C PHE A 147 -37.21 6.11 3.32
N PRO A 148 -37.22 4.99 4.07
CA PRO A 148 -38.39 4.59 4.78
C PRO A 148 -38.79 5.70 5.77
N GLY A 149 -40.01 6.21 5.69
CA GLY A 149 -40.53 7.23 6.59
C GLY A 149 -40.78 6.74 8.01
#